data_4ff22db3284a40d2d82a219ba682e91b
#
_entry.id   4ff22db3284a40d2d82a219ba682e91b
#
_cell.length_a   1.000
_cell.length_b   1.000
_cell.length_c   1.000
_cell.angle_alpha   90.00
_cell.angle_beta   90.00
_cell.angle_gamma   90.00
#
_symmetry.space_group_name_H-M   'P 1'
#
loop_
_entity.id
_entity.type
_entity.pdbx_description
1 polymer ?
#
loop_
_entity_poly.entity_id
_entity_poly.type
_entity_poly.pdbx_seq_one_letter_code
_entity_poly.pdbx_strand_id
1 'polypeptide(L)'
;MKYVGAHVSATGGLANAAIRAAEIEATAFALFTKNQRQWRAAPLSDETIAEFKAACEKYHFGPGQILPHDSYLINLGHPVEEALEKSRDAFIDEMTRCQQLGLTLLNFHPGSHLQQIPEEECLARIAESINIALAKTEGVTAVIENTAGQGSNLGFKFEHLAAIIDGVEDKSRVGVCIDTCHAFAAGYDLRSAEACEKTFAAFERIVGFQYLRGMHLNDAKSAFGSRVDRHHSLGEGNIGHDCFNWIMQDSRFDGIPLILETINPDIWAEEIAWLRAQQIAEVA
;
A
#
# COMPACT_ATOMS: atom_id res chain seq x y z
N MET A 1 10.48 6.30 14.85
CA MET A 1 9.12 6.80 15.02
C MET A 1 8.18 6.12 14.04
N LYS A 2 7.02 5.69 14.51
CA LYS A 2 6.02 5.05 13.67
C LYS A 2 4.92 6.04 13.27
N TYR A 3 4.59 6.03 11.99
CA TYR A 3 3.52 6.86 11.44
C TYR A 3 2.29 5.98 11.21
N VAL A 4 1.21 6.31 11.89
CA VAL A 4 -0.01 5.48 11.90
C VAL A 4 -1.20 6.30 11.42
N GLY A 5 -2.00 5.72 10.56
CA GLY A 5 -3.19 6.37 10.06
C GLY A 5 -4.12 5.43 9.33
N ALA A 6 -4.95 6.00 8.45
CA ALA A 6 -5.95 5.24 7.72
C ALA A 6 -6.07 5.72 6.28
N HIS A 7 -6.69 4.89 5.44
CA HIS A 7 -7.05 5.27 4.09
C HIS A 7 -8.31 6.13 4.12
N VAL A 8 -8.13 7.42 4.22
CA VAL A 8 -9.21 8.39 4.40
C VAL A 8 -9.83 8.82 3.07
N SER A 9 -11.06 9.33 3.14
CA SER A 9 -11.74 9.87 1.97
C SER A 9 -11.18 11.23 1.57
N ALA A 10 -11.07 11.46 0.27
CA ALA A 10 -10.74 12.76 -0.32
C ALA A 10 -11.98 13.45 -0.90
N THR A 11 -13.18 12.99 -0.57
CA THR A 11 -14.42 13.57 -1.06
C THR A 11 -14.51 15.05 -0.72
N GLY A 12 -14.82 15.87 -1.71
CA GLY A 12 -14.90 17.33 -1.58
C GLY A 12 -13.60 18.05 -1.86
N GLY A 13 -12.53 17.33 -2.12
CA GLY A 13 -11.20 17.87 -2.46
C GLY A 13 -10.08 17.11 -1.76
N LEU A 14 -8.90 17.05 -2.39
CA LEU A 14 -7.77 16.28 -1.86
C LEU A 14 -7.30 16.79 -0.49
N ALA A 15 -7.36 18.10 -0.24
CA ALA A 15 -6.99 18.68 1.05
C ALA A 15 -7.80 18.08 2.20
N ASN A 16 -9.05 17.66 1.94
CA ASN A 16 -9.91 17.06 2.95
C ASN A 16 -9.36 15.74 3.50
N ALA A 17 -8.53 15.03 2.72
CA ALA A 17 -7.89 13.82 3.21
C ALA A 17 -6.96 14.13 4.39
N ALA A 18 -6.13 15.16 4.28
CA ALA A 18 -5.25 15.58 5.38
C ALA A 18 -6.06 16.05 6.60
N ILE A 19 -7.15 16.77 6.39
CA ILE A 19 -8.04 17.24 7.47
C ILE A 19 -8.65 16.04 8.18
N ARG A 20 -9.19 15.07 7.44
CA ARG A 20 -9.81 13.86 8.02
C ARG A 20 -8.81 13.01 8.78
N ALA A 21 -7.58 12.90 8.27
CA ALA A 21 -6.51 12.20 8.97
C ALA A 21 -6.19 12.90 10.30
N ALA A 22 -6.11 14.22 10.31
CA ALA A 22 -5.88 15.00 11.54
C ALA A 22 -7.00 14.81 12.55
N GLU A 23 -8.26 14.72 12.12
CA GLU A 23 -9.42 14.52 13.00
C GLU A 23 -9.38 13.20 13.76
N ILE A 24 -8.77 12.16 13.19
CA ILE A 24 -8.59 10.86 13.87
C ILE A 24 -7.24 10.75 14.56
N GLU A 25 -6.51 11.85 14.68
CA GLU A 25 -5.19 11.93 15.32
C GLU A 25 -4.13 11.04 14.64
N ALA A 26 -4.27 10.88 13.33
CA ALA A 26 -3.31 10.13 12.53
C ALA A 26 -2.02 10.91 12.32
N THR A 27 -0.91 10.19 12.14
CA THR A 27 0.39 10.73 11.71
C THR A 27 0.77 10.24 10.31
N ALA A 28 -0.11 9.47 9.69
CA ALA A 28 0.01 9.00 8.31
C ALA A 28 -1.38 8.92 7.70
N PHE A 29 -1.45 8.90 6.37
CA PHE A 29 -2.71 8.57 5.71
C PHE A 29 -2.46 8.05 4.29
N ALA A 30 -3.47 7.40 3.76
CA ALA A 30 -3.58 7.02 2.36
C ALA A 30 -4.82 7.68 1.76
N LEU A 31 -4.83 7.82 0.46
CA LEU A 31 -5.94 8.38 -0.28
C LEU A 31 -5.88 7.91 -1.73
N PHE A 32 -7.00 8.06 -2.44
CA PHE A 32 -7.00 8.03 -3.89
C PHE A 32 -6.86 9.46 -4.40
N THR A 33 -5.94 9.71 -5.33
CA THR A 33 -5.74 11.05 -5.89
C THR A 33 -6.74 11.39 -6.98
N LYS A 34 -7.51 10.40 -7.41
CA LYS A 34 -8.65 10.53 -8.33
C LYS A 34 -9.66 9.42 -8.03
N ASN A 35 -10.84 9.46 -8.66
CA ASN A 35 -11.83 8.40 -8.49
C ASN A 35 -11.25 7.05 -8.96
N GLN A 36 -11.13 6.10 -8.04
CA GLN A 36 -10.53 4.79 -8.28
C GLN A 36 -11.34 3.89 -9.23
N ARG A 37 -12.53 4.31 -9.62
CA ARG A 37 -13.41 3.56 -10.55
C ARG A 37 -13.43 4.17 -11.94
N GLN A 38 -12.64 5.21 -12.19
CA GLN A 38 -12.58 5.89 -13.49
C GLN A 38 -11.17 5.83 -14.07
N TRP A 39 -11.11 5.60 -15.38
CA TRP A 39 -9.85 5.57 -16.12
C TRP A 39 -9.25 6.94 -16.29
N ARG A 40 -10.09 7.96 -16.47
CA ARG A 40 -9.66 9.33 -16.72
C ARG A 40 -10.23 10.26 -15.67
N ALA A 41 -9.44 11.24 -15.29
CA ALA A 41 -9.86 12.35 -14.46
C ALA A 41 -9.24 13.62 -15.03
N ALA A 42 -9.85 14.76 -14.75
CA ALA A 42 -9.29 16.05 -15.13
C ALA A 42 -7.90 16.22 -14.50
N PRO A 43 -6.97 16.89 -15.18
CA PRO A 43 -5.68 17.24 -14.57
C PRO A 43 -5.89 18.01 -13.27
N LEU A 44 -4.96 17.84 -12.33
CA LEU A 44 -5.00 18.61 -11.08
C LEU A 44 -4.78 20.09 -11.37
N SER A 45 -5.63 20.97 -10.83
CA SER A 45 -5.44 22.39 -10.93
C SER A 45 -4.35 22.85 -9.97
N ASP A 46 -3.72 24.01 -10.30
CA ASP A 46 -2.73 24.61 -9.39
C ASP A 46 -3.32 24.92 -8.02
N GLU A 47 -4.59 25.33 -7.99
CA GLU A 47 -5.34 25.58 -6.75
C GLU A 47 -5.47 24.32 -5.89
N THR A 48 -5.88 23.21 -6.49
CA THR A 48 -6.01 21.92 -5.80
C THR A 48 -4.67 21.46 -5.23
N ILE A 49 -3.61 21.57 -6.01
CA ILE A 49 -2.26 21.21 -5.58
C ILE A 49 -1.83 22.08 -4.38
N ALA A 50 -2.03 23.39 -4.47
CA ALA A 50 -1.68 24.32 -3.40
C ALA A 50 -2.45 24.07 -2.12
N GLU A 51 -3.76 23.82 -2.22
CA GLU A 51 -4.63 23.50 -1.07
C GLU A 51 -4.21 22.22 -0.38
N PHE A 52 -3.88 21.20 -1.16
CA PHE A 52 -3.40 19.92 -0.61
C PHE A 52 -2.08 20.09 0.15
N LYS A 53 -1.12 20.76 -0.48
CA LYS A 53 0.19 21.01 0.16
C LYS A 53 0.06 21.84 1.43
N ALA A 54 -0.79 22.85 1.42
CA ALA A 54 -1.04 23.69 2.59
C ALA A 54 -1.67 22.90 3.73
N ALA A 55 -2.63 22.02 3.44
CA ALA A 55 -3.25 21.18 4.46
C ALA A 55 -2.25 20.18 5.07
N CYS A 56 -1.42 19.55 4.23
CA CYS A 56 -0.37 18.64 4.70
C CYS A 56 0.63 19.35 5.61
N GLU A 57 1.06 20.57 5.23
CA GLU A 57 1.95 21.38 6.05
C GLU A 57 1.31 21.76 7.38
N LYS A 58 0.06 22.21 7.34
CA LYS A 58 -0.68 22.61 8.55
C LYS A 58 -0.80 21.48 9.58
N TYR A 59 -1.04 20.25 9.12
CA TYR A 59 -1.24 19.10 9.99
C TYR A 59 0.00 18.22 10.13
N HIS A 60 1.14 18.66 9.62
CA HIS A 60 2.46 18.01 9.77
C HIS A 60 2.55 16.64 9.09
N PHE A 61 1.96 16.51 7.91
CA PHE A 61 2.11 15.31 7.07
C PHE A 61 3.17 15.56 6.00
N GLY A 62 4.35 14.99 6.20
CA GLY A 62 5.39 14.99 5.17
C GLY A 62 5.17 13.87 4.13
N PRO A 63 5.88 13.93 2.98
CA PRO A 63 5.70 12.94 1.91
C PRO A 63 5.93 11.49 2.34
N GLY A 64 6.83 11.24 3.29
CA GLY A 64 7.09 9.91 3.82
C GLY A 64 6.00 9.36 4.74
N GLN A 65 4.97 10.14 5.02
CA GLN A 65 3.84 9.78 5.87
C GLN A 65 2.56 9.53 5.05
N ILE A 66 2.62 9.71 3.74
CA ILE A 66 1.45 9.63 2.86
C ILE A 66 1.67 8.52 1.83
N LEU A 67 0.72 7.57 1.78
CA LEU A 67 0.77 6.41 0.90
C LEU A 67 -0.45 6.39 -0.05
N PRO A 68 -0.42 7.19 -1.14
CA PRO A 68 -1.50 7.15 -2.12
C PRO A 68 -1.66 5.77 -2.74
N HIS A 69 -2.88 5.42 -3.10
CA HIS A 69 -3.19 4.19 -3.80
C HIS A 69 -3.72 4.50 -5.20
N ASP A 70 -3.36 3.68 -6.17
CA ASP A 70 -3.84 3.82 -7.54
C ASP A 70 -5.25 3.27 -7.72
N SER A 71 -5.81 3.49 -8.92
CA SER A 71 -7.10 2.95 -9.31
C SER A 71 -7.07 1.42 -9.39
N TYR A 72 -8.12 0.76 -8.91
CA TYR A 72 -8.29 -0.70 -9.02
C TYR A 72 -8.46 -1.19 -10.45
N LEU A 73 -8.72 -0.30 -11.39
CA LEU A 73 -8.87 -0.64 -12.81
C LEU A 73 -7.54 -0.99 -13.49
N ILE A 74 -6.43 -0.53 -12.93
CA ILE A 74 -5.10 -0.68 -13.50
C ILE A 74 -4.61 -2.12 -13.31
N ASN A 75 -4.21 -2.76 -14.41
CA ASN A 75 -3.57 -4.08 -14.40
C ASN A 75 -2.27 -3.99 -15.23
N LEU A 76 -1.16 -3.84 -14.55
CA LEU A 76 0.16 -3.63 -15.18
C LEU A 76 0.74 -4.89 -15.80
N GLY A 77 0.12 -6.04 -15.59
CA GLY A 77 0.47 -7.32 -16.21
C GLY A 77 -0.58 -7.84 -17.17
N HIS A 78 -1.48 -6.99 -17.66
CA HIS A 78 -2.60 -7.41 -18.50
C HIS A 78 -2.12 -8.20 -19.73
N PRO A 79 -2.76 -9.36 -20.03
CA PRO A 79 -2.35 -10.19 -21.17
C PRO A 79 -2.67 -9.59 -22.53
N VAL A 80 -3.69 -8.72 -22.63
CA VAL A 80 -4.10 -8.07 -23.89
C VAL A 80 -3.39 -6.74 -24.03
N GLU A 81 -2.63 -6.56 -25.10
CA GLU A 81 -1.75 -5.42 -25.30
C GLU A 81 -2.48 -4.07 -25.23
N GLU A 82 -3.63 -3.93 -25.86
CA GLU A 82 -4.42 -2.70 -25.85
C GLU A 82 -4.82 -2.31 -24.41
N ALA A 83 -5.28 -3.28 -23.63
CA ALA A 83 -5.64 -3.06 -22.23
C ALA A 83 -4.42 -2.79 -21.36
N LEU A 84 -3.29 -3.42 -21.66
CA LEU A 84 -2.02 -3.17 -20.98
C LEU A 84 -1.55 -1.73 -21.20
N GLU A 85 -1.62 -1.24 -22.43
CA GLU A 85 -1.26 0.16 -22.74
C GLU A 85 -2.15 1.15 -21.99
N LYS A 86 -3.45 0.87 -21.93
CA LYS A 86 -4.41 1.69 -21.19
C LYS A 86 -4.06 1.74 -19.70
N SER A 87 -3.71 0.59 -19.12
CA SER A 87 -3.27 0.51 -17.72
C SER A 87 -1.95 1.26 -17.50
N ARG A 88 -0.98 1.12 -18.42
CA ARG A 88 0.29 1.83 -18.34
C ARG A 88 0.10 3.35 -18.38
N ASP A 89 -0.75 3.83 -19.29
CA ASP A 89 -1.04 5.27 -19.38
C ASP A 89 -1.72 5.78 -18.12
N ALA A 90 -2.66 5.01 -17.56
CA ALA A 90 -3.34 5.37 -16.31
C ALA A 90 -2.36 5.39 -15.13
N PHE A 91 -1.43 4.44 -15.08
CA PHE A 91 -0.42 4.40 -14.02
C PHE A 91 0.55 5.57 -14.10
N ILE A 92 0.98 5.94 -15.31
CA ILE A 92 1.82 7.13 -15.53
C ILE A 92 1.09 8.38 -15.05
N ASP A 93 -0.22 8.50 -15.34
CA ASP A 93 -1.03 9.62 -14.85
C ASP A 93 -1.07 9.66 -13.32
N GLU A 94 -1.25 8.52 -12.68
CA GLU A 94 -1.25 8.42 -11.22
C GLU A 94 0.11 8.83 -10.61
N MET A 95 1.21 8.38 -11.21
CA MET A 95 2.57 8.76 -10.81
C MET A 95 2.78 10.27 -10.97
N THR A 96 2.31 10.83 -12.08
CA THR A 96 2.40 12.26 -12.37
C THR A 96 1.62 13.09 -11.35
N ARG A 97 0.41 12.64 -10.97
CA ARG A 97 -0.37 13.30 -9.91
C ARG A 97 0.37 13.31 -8.59
N CYS A 98 0.98 12.19 -8.21
CA CYS A 98 1.81 12.14 -7.00
C CYS A 98 2.97 13.12 -7.07
N GLN A 99 3.67 13.17 -8.20
CA GLN A 99 4.77 14.11 -8.43
C GLN A 99 4.31 15.56 -8.27
N GLN A 100 3.19 15.93 -8.87
CA GLN A 100 2.62 17.27 -8.78
C GLN A 100 2.23 17.66 -7.36
N LEU A 101 1.72 16.69 -6.59
CA LEU A 101 1.33 16.89 -5.19
C LEU A 101 2.50 16.90 -4.21
N GLY A 102 3.71 16.64 -4.70
CA GLY A 102 4.91 16.55 -3.86
C GLY A 102 4.99 15.24 -3.07
N LEU A 103 4.25 14.22 -3.47
CA LEU A 103 4.26 12.90 -2.85
C LEU A 103 5.36 12.04 -3.45
N THR A 104 5.91 11.13 -2.64
CA THR A 104 7.08 10.33 -3.04
C THR A 104 6.80 8.85 -3.17
N LEU A 105 5.57 8.43 -2.87
CA LEU A 105 5.16 7.03 -2.89
C LEU A 105 3.87 6.88 -3.69
N LEU A 106 3.74 5.79 -4.43
CA LEU A 106 2.46 5.38 -5.02
C LEU A 106 2.30 3.88 -4.84
N ASN A 107 1.32 3.47 -4.05
CA ASN A 107 1.01 2.08 -3.76
C ASN A 107 0.04 1.53 -4.82
N PHE A 108 0.27 0.30 -5.26
CA PHE A 108 -0.57 -0.33 -6.27
C PHE A 108 -0.53 -1.86 -6.15
N HIS A 109 -1.58 -2.51 -6.62
CA HIS A 109 -1.60 -3.96 -6.78
C HIS A 109 -0.86 -4.32 -8.07
N PRO A 110 -0.02 -5.38 -8.07
CA PRO A 110 0.86 -5.64 -9.21
C PRO A 110 0.12 -5.89 -10.52
N GLY A 111 -0.84 -6.81 -10.50
CA GLY A 111 -1.59 -7.17 -11.69
C GLY A 111 -2.07 -8.61 -11.69
N SER A 112 -2.67 -9.00 -12.82
CA SER A 112 -3.35 -10.28 -12.97
C SER A 112 -3.12 -10.84 -14.37
N HIS A 113 -2.83 -12.14 -14.47
CA HIS A 113 -2.62 -12.81 -15.75
C HIS A 113 -3.94 -13.21 -16.44
N LEU A 114 -5.07 -13.10 -15.76
CA LEU A 114 -6.40 -13.45 -16.26
C LEU A 114 -6.48 -14.85 -16.88
N GLN A 115 -5.59 -15.74 -16.47
CA GLN A 115 -5.44 -17.12 -16.99
C GLN A 115 -5.16 -17.18 -18.51
N GLN A 116 -4.60 -16.11 -19.07
CA GLN A 116 -4.32 -16.00 -20.51
C GLN A 116 -2.84 -16.04 -20.87
N ILE A 117 -1.97 -15.77 -19.91
CA ILE A 117 -0.52 -15.84 -20.07
C ILE A 117 0.11 -16.54 -18.86
N PRO A 118 1.33 -17.10 -18.98
CA PRO A 118 2.02 -17.68 -17.84
C PRO A 118 2.32 -16.62 -16.77
N GLU A 119 2.40 -17.05 -15.52
CA GLU A 119 2.72 -16.22 -14.38
C GLU A 119 4.01 -15.41 -14.58
N GLU A 120 5.06 -16.07 -15.04
CA GLU A 120 6.37 -15.45 -15.27
C GLU A 120 6.30 -14.32 -16.30
N GLU A 121 5.54 -14.53 -17.37
CA GLU A 121 5.32 -13.50 -18.39
C GLU A 121 4.56 -12.31 -17.82
N CYS A 122 3.55 -12.56 -16.98
CA CYS A 122 2.78 -11.51 -16.31
C CYS A 122 3.67 -10.68 -15.39
N LEU A 123 4.51 -11.33 -14.58
CA LEU A 123 5.46 -10.64 -13.69
C LEU A 123 6.45 -9.78 -14.50
N ALA A 124 6.92 -10.28 -15.63
CA ALA A 124 7.83 -9.53 -16.52
C ALA A 124 7.12 -8.29 -17.10
N ARG A 125 5.86 -8.40 -17.48
CA ARG A 125 5.06 -7.26 -17.97
C ARG A 125 4.86 -6.20 -16.89
N ILE A 126 4.64 -6.63 -15.65
CA ILE A 126 4.50 -5.71 -14.50
C ILE A 126 5.79 -4.92 -14.32
N ALA A 127 6.93 -5.60 -14.31
CA ALA A 127 8.24 -4.93 -14.19
C ALA A 127 8.48 -3.94 -15.33
N GLU A 128 8.16 -4.31 -16.55
CA GLU A 128 8.30 -3.44 -17.73
C GLU A 128 7.37 -2.22 -17.62
N SER A 129 6.13 -2.42 -17.15
CA SER A 129 5.19 -1.32 -16.92
C SER A 129 5.76 -0.31 -15.90
N ILE A 130 6.38 -0.81 -14.84
CA ILE A 130 7.04 0.04 -13.84
C ILE A 130 8.20 0.80 -14.49
N ASN A 131 9.06 0.13 -15.25
CA ASN A 131 10.18 0.78 -15.95
C ASN A 131 9.71 1.92 -16.84
N ILE A 132 8.65 1.70 -17.61
CA ILE A 132 8.08 2.72 -18.49
C ILE A 132 7.60 3.93 -17.68
N ALA A 133 6.89 3.69 -16.59
CA ALA A 133 6.37 4.76 -15.74
C ALA A 133 7.49 5.56 -15.05
N LEU A 134 8.50 4.86 -14.54
CA LEU A 134 9.65 5.51 -13.90
C LEU A 134 10.43 6.38 -14.88
N ALA A 135 10.55 5.96 -16.15
CA ALA A 135 11.23 6.73 -17.18
C ALA A 135 10.52 8.04 -17.52
N LYS A 136 9.22 8.14 -17.28
CA LYS A 136 8.39 9.30 -17.62
C LYS A 136 8.06 10.20 -16.43
N THR A 137 8.52 9.84 -15.26
CA THR A 137 8.23 10.60 -14.02
C THR A 137 9.50 10.75 -13.19
N GLU A 138 9.43 11.58 -12.16
CA GLU A 138 10.55 11.82 -11.24
C GLU A 138 10.06 11.85 -9.79
N GLY A 139 10.91 11.42 -8.88
CA GLY A 139 10.73 11.61 -7.43
C GLY A 139 9.67 10.74 -6.76
N VAL A 140 9.00 9.86 -7.49
CA VAL A 140 7.97 8.98 -6.93
C VAL A 140 8.44 7.52 -7.02
N THR A 141 8.33 6.81 -5.91
CA THR A 141 8.64 5.39 -5.83
C THR A 141 7.38 4.57 -6.11
N ALA A 142 7.49 3.58 -6.99
CA ALA A 142 6.44 2.61 -7.24
C ALA A 142 6.46 1.57 -6.12
N VAL A 143 5.40 1.53 -5.32
CA VAL A 143 5.30 0.68 -4.12
C VAL A 143 4.35 -0.47 -4.40
N ILE A 144 4.90 -1.66 -4.57
CA ILE A 144 4.15 -2.86 -4.94
C ILE A 144 3.53 -3.46 -3.69
N GLU A 145 2.22 -3.60 -3.68
CA GLU A 145 1.52 -4.24 -2.57
C GLU A 145 1.39 -5.75 -2.81
N ASN A 146 1.63 -6.55 -1.77
CA ASN A 146 1.29 -7.96 -1.81
C ASN A 146 -0.23 -8.13 -1.86
N THR A 147 -0.70 -9.23 -2.44
CA THR A 147 -2.13 -9.54 -2.58
C THR A 147 -2.49 -10.83 -1.88
N ALA A 148 -3.79 -11.05 -1.68
CA ALA A 148 -4.29 -12.31 -1.14
C ALA A 148 -4.20 -13.45 -2.16
N GLY A 149 -3.99 -13.14 -3.43
CA GLY A 149 -4.01 -14.12 -4.51
C GLY A 149 -5.42 -14.53 -4.93
N GLN A 150 -6.40 -13.66 -4.68
CA GLN A 150 -7.78 -13.92 -5.10
C GLN A 150 -7.85 -13.93 -6.62
N GLY A 151 -8.56 -14.91 -7.17
CA GLY A 151 -8.67 -15.08 -8.61
C GLY A 151 -7.31 -15.31 -9.26
N SER A 152 -6.97 -14.50 -10.25
CA SER A 152 -5.71 -14.57 -11.01
C SER A 152 -4.71 -13.47 -10.62
N ASN A 153 -4.92 -12.80 -9.48
CA ASN A 153 -4.05 -11.74 -9.00
C ASN A 153 -2.70 -12.30 -8.55
N LEU A 154 -1.62 -11.68 -9.03
CA LEU A 154 -0.26 -11.97 -8.61
C LEU A 154 0.17 -11.07 -7.44
N GLY A 155 1.30 -11.39 -6.83
CA GLY A 155 1.79 -10.67 -5.66
C GLY A 155 1.48 -11.35 -4.34
N PHE A 156 0.87 -12.54 -4.38
CA PHE A 156 0.51 -13.27 -3.16
C PHE A 156 1.67 -14.07 -2.56
N LYS A 157 2.78 -14.16 -3.28
CA LYS A 157 4.04 -14.74 -2.78
C LYS A 157 5.10 -13.67 -2.73
N PHE A 158 5.96 -13.71 -1.71
CA PHE A 158 7.10 -12.78 -1.65
C PHE A 158 8.01 -12.92 -2.86
N GLU A 159 8.12 -14.13 -3.42
CA GLU A 159 8.87 -14.41 -4.65
C GLU A 159 8.33 -13.62 -5.84
N HIS A 160 7.03 -13.35 -5.91
CA HIS A 160 6.45 -12.50 -6.95
C HIS A 160 6.98 -11.06 -6.85
N LEU A 161 7.03 -10.52 -5.63
CA LEU A 161 7.54 -9.17 -5.38
C LEU A 161 9.02 -9.09 -5.74
N ALA A 162 9.78 -10.09 -5.33
CA ALA A 162 11.22 -10.18 -5.64
C ALA A 162 11.47 -10.24 -7.15
N ALA A 163 10.67 -11.03 -7.88
CA ALA A 163 10.77 -11.15 -9.33
C ALA A 163 10.49 -9.84 -10.06
N ILE A 164 9.47 -9.12 -9.60
CA ILE A 164 9.13 -7.79 -10.16
C ILE A 164 10.29 -6.82 -9.92
N ILE A 165 10.77 -6.73 -8.68
CA ILE A 165 11.89 -5.84 -8.33
C ILE A 165 13.13 -6.17 -9.17
N ASP A 166 13.42 -7.45 -9.36
CA ASP A 166 14.57 -7.90 -10.16
C ASP A 166 14.49 -7.37 -11.59
N GLY A 167 13.28 -7.28 -12.16
CA GLY A 167 13.06 -6.75 -13.50
C GLY A 167 13.00 -5.23 -13.60
N VAL A 168 12.98 -4.52 -12.48
CA VAL A 168 12.97 -3.05 -12.46
C VAL A 168 14.40 -2.52 -12.55
N GLU A 169 14.65 -1.61 -13.50
CA GLU A 169 15.99 -1.07 -13.76
C GLU A 169 16.45 -0.12 -12.66
N ASP A 170 15.63 0.84 -12.28
CA ASP A 170 15.94 1.80 -11.21
C ASP A 170 15.40 1.31 -9.87
N LYS A 171 16.20 0.52 -9.16
CA LYS A 171 15.78 -0.07 -7.89
C LYS A 171 15.69 0.94 -6.75
N SER A 172 16.18 2.15 -6.93
CA SER A 172 16.01 3.24 -5.96
C SER A 172 14.59 3.79 -5.93
N ARG A 173 13.79 3.50 -6.96
CA ARG A 173 12.42 3.99 -7.11
C ARG A 173 11.39 2.87 -7.15
N VAL A 174 11.69 1.73 -6.57
CA VAL A 174 10.75 0.64 -6.36
C VAL A 174 10.81 0.19 -4.90
N GLY A 175 9.66 -0.14 -4.36
CA GLY A 175 9.55 -0.64 -2.99
C GLY A 175 8.32 -1.52 -2.86
N VAL A 176 8.03 -1.93 -1.65
CA VAL A 176 6.87 -2.79 -1.37
C VAL A 176 6.06 -2.26 -0.19
N CYS A 177 4.78 -2.56 -0.21
CA CYS A 177 3.85 -2.40 0.89
C CYS A 177 3.33 -3.78 1.25
N ILE A 178 3.39 -4.14 2.52
CA ILE A 178 2.84 -5.41 3.01
C ILE A 178 1.51 -5.16 3.70
N ASP A 179 0.46 -5.79 3.18
CA ASP A 179 -0.86 -5.84 3.76
C ASP A 179 -0.98 -7.13 4.59
N THR A 180 -1.25 -6.99 5.88
CA THR A 180 -1.28 -8.14 6.80
C THR A 180 -2.44 -9.08 6.50
N CYS A 181 -3.60 -8.56 6.12
CA CYS A 181 -4.74 -9.38 5.72
C CYS A 181 -4.39 -10.21 4.47
N HIS A 182 -3.80 -9.56 3.46
CA HIS A 182 -3.39 -10.23 2.23
C HIS A 182 -2.36 -11.33 2.50
N ALA A 183 -1.35 -11.05 3.31
CA ALA A 183 -0.31 -12.02 3.65
C ALA A 183 -0.91 -13.24 4.35
N PHE A 184 -1.79 -13.02 5.32
CA PHE A 184 -2.47 -14.06 6.05
C PHE A 184 -3.35 -14.93 5.14
N ALA A 185 -4.14 -14.29 4.29
CA ALA A 185 -5.00 -14.99 3.32
C ALA A 185 -4.18 -15.78 2.29
N ALA A 186 -2.98 -15.32 1.98
CA ALA A 186 -2.06 -16.00 1.05
C ALA A 186 -1.29 -17.16 1.69
N GLY A 187 -1.38 -17.34 3.01
CA GLY A 187 -0.74 -18.46 3.70
C GLY A 187 0.48 -18.10 4.54
N TYR A 188 0.73 -16.81 4.78
CA TYR A 188 1.77 -16.36 5.72
C TYR A 188 1.15 -16.15 7.09
N ASP A 189 1.53 -16.99 8.06
CA ASP A 189 0.94 -16.93 9.39
C ASP A 189 1.40 -15.69 10.18
N LEU A 190 0.44 -15.02 10.80
CA LEU A 190 0.66 -13.81 11.59
C LEU A 190 -0.06 -13.88 12.95
N ARG A 191 -0.52 -15.07 13.37
CA ARG A 191 -1.39 -15.21 14.55
C ARG A 191 -0.67 -15.15 15.89
N SER A 192 0.66 -15.10 15.88
CA SER A 192 1.47 -15.00 17.10
C SER A 192 2.75 -14.23 16.80
N ALA A 193 3.45 -13.78 17.85
CA ALA A 193 4.76 -13.15 17.69
C ALA A 193 5.74 -14.08 16.99
N GLU A 194 5.73 -15.37 17.34
CA GLU A 194 6.60 -16.37 16.69
C GLU A 194 6.28 -16.52 15.20
N ALA A 195 5.00 -16.56 14.83
CA ALA A 195 4.57 -16.64 13.44
C ALA A 195 5.00 -15.39 12.65
N CYS A 196 4.86 -14.21 13.26
CA CYS A 196 5.32 -12.94 12.66
C CYS A 196 6.83 -12.94 12.43
N GLU A 197 7.62 -13.41 13.40
CA GLU A 197 9.07 -13.54 13.24
C GLU A 197 9.43 -14.41 12.04
N LYS A 198 8.77 -15.54 11.89
CA LYS A 198 9.02 -16.45 10.75
C LYS A 198 8.62 -15.84 9.43
N THR A 199 7.45 -15.21 9.37
CA THR A 199 6.95 -14.58 8.15
C THR A 199 7.86 -13.45 7.70
N PHE A 200 8.24 -12.56 8.61
CA PHE A 200 9.10 -11.43 8.26
C PHE A 200 10.57 -11.82 8.10
N ALA A 201 11.02 -12.94 8.67
CA ALA A 201 12.32 -13.51 8.32
C ALA A 201 12.33 -14.00 6.87
N ALA A 202 11.25 -14.63 6.40
CA ALA A 202 11.10 -15.01 5.01
C ALA A 202 11.05 -13.77 4.10
N PHE A 203 10.33 -12.73 4.50
CA PHE A 203 10.30 -11.45 3.79
C PHE A 203 11.71 -10.87 3.64
N GLU A 204 12.48 -10.81 4.72
CA GLU A 204 13.86 -10.30 4.69
C GLU A 204 14.74 -11.11 3.73
N ARG A 205 14.63 -12.43 3.76
CA ARG A 205 15.43 -13.31 2.91
C ARG A 205 15.08 -13.19 1.44
N ILE A 206 13.79 -13.08 1.11
CA ILE A 206 13.29 -13.13 -0.28
C ILE A 206 13.26 -11.76 -0.93
N VAL A 207 12.80 -10.74 -0.21
CA VAL A 207 12.64 -9.36 -0.71
C VAL A 207 13.63 -8.41 -0.05
N GLY A 208 13.61 -8.32 1.27
CA GLY A 208 14.47 -7.45 2.06
C GLY A 208 13.73 -6.23 2.59
N PHE A 209 13.94 -5.93 3.87
CA PHE A 209 13.36 -4.74 4.52
C PHE A 209 13.81 -3.42 3.87
N GLN A 210 14.94 -3.43 3.17
CA GLN A 210 15.43 -2.26 2.43
C GLN A 210 14.41 -1.74 1.41
N TYR A 211 13.52 -2.62 0.91
CA TYR A 211 12.46 -2.24 -0.03
C TYR A 211 11.14 -1.89 0.63
N LEU A 212 10.98 -2.11 1.93
CA LEU A 212 9.72 -1.83 2.61
C LEU A 212 9.48 -0.31 2.70
N ARG A 213 8.35 0.15 2.14
CA ARG A 213 7.99 1.57 2.09
C ARG A 213 6.66 1.88 2.74
N GLY A 214 5.90 0.87 3.12
CA GLY A 214 4.62 1.05 3.79
C GLY A 214 4.05 -0.27 4.25
N MET A 215 3.03 -0.19 5.10
CA MET A 215 2.25 -1.33 5.55
C MET A 215 0.77 -0.99 5.52
N HIS A 216 -0.05 -1.96 5.19
CA HIS A 216 -1.47 -1.91 5.50
C HIS A 216 -1.73 -2.82 6.70
N LEU A 217 -2.21 -2.23 7.79
CA LEU A 217 -2.49 -2.95 9.03
C LEU A 217 -3.96 -3.32 9.07
N ASN A 218 -4.29 -4.53 8.66
CA ASN A 218 -5.65 -5.03 8.58
C ASN A 218 -5.74 -6.41 9.21
N ASP A 219 -6.78 -6.62 10.03
CA ASP A 219 -7.14 -7.99 10.41
C ASP A 219 -7.88 -8.66 9.26
N ALA A 220 -8.13 -9.94 9.34
CA ALA A 220 -8.71 -10.73 8.27
C ALA A 220 -10.01 -11.39 8.71
N LYS A 221 -11.07 -11.12 7.96
CA LYS A 221 -12.33 -11.84 8.08
C LYS A 221 -12.24 -13.20 7.41
N SER A 222 -11.38 -13.31 6.39
CA SER A 222 -11.08 -14.52 5.65
C SER A 222 -10.21 -15.48 6.47
N ALA A 223 -10.29 -16.76 6.13
CA ALA A 223 -9.51 -17.80 6.78
C ALA A 223 -8.06 -17.81 6.30
N PHE A 224 -7.17 -18.34 7.14
CA PHE A 224 -5.77 -18.54 6.80
C PHE A 224 -5.62 -19.35 5.50
N GLY A 225 -4.84 -18.81 4.56
CA GLY A 225 -4.58 -19.52 3.32
C GLY A 225 -5.76 -19.62 2.35
N SER A 226 -6.86 -18.89 2.61
CA SER A 226 -8.07 -18.96 1.80
C SER A 226 -7.95 -18.26 0.44
N ARG A 227 -6.98 -17.37 0.28
CA ARG A 227 -6.81 -16.51 -0.91
C ARG A 227 -8.03 -15.63 -1.18
N VAL A 228 -8.75 -15.25 -0.12
CA VAL A 228 -9.89 -14.34 -0.16
C VAL A 228 -9.53 -13.04 0.55
N ASP A 229 -9.73 -11.91 -0.13
CA ASP A 229 -9.41 -10.58 0.38
C ASP A 229 -10.61 -10.00 1.12
N ARG A 230 -10.65 -10.16 2.44
CA ARG A 230 -11.68 -9.56 3.30
C ARG A 230 -11.06 -9.07 4.59
N HIS A 231 -11.07 -7.76 4.75
CA HIS A 231 -10.54 -7.09 5.93
C HIS A 231 -11.48 -7.18 7.13
N HIS A 232 -10.92 -7.00 8.32
CA HIS A 232 -11.67 -6.87 9.56
C HIS A 232 -10.98 -5.84 10.46
N SER A 233 -11.70 -5.39 11.48
CA SER A 233 -11.16 -4.50 12.51
C SER A 233 -10.07 -5.22 13.30
N LEU A 234 -9.06 -4.47 13.78
CA LEU A 234 -7.92 -5.03 14.50
C LEU A 234 -8.37 -5.83 15.72
N GLY A 235 -7.90 -7.06 15.82
CA GLY A 235 -8.21 -7.95 16.92
C GLY A 235 -9.54 -8.69 16.81
N GLU A 236 -10.38 -8.30 15.87
CA GLU A 236 -11.72 -8.90 15.68
C GLU A 236 -11.72 -10.03 14.64
N GLY A 237 -10.65 -10.16 13.89
CA GLY A 237 -10.53 -11.16 12.82
C GLY A 237 -9.69 -12.37 13.20
N ASN A 238 -9.31 -13.12 12.17
CA ASN A 238 -8.59 -14.38 12.33
C ASN A 238 -7.09 -14.21 12.60
N ILE A 239 -6.54 -12.99 12.46
CA ILE A 239 -5.15 -12.70 12.80
C ILE A 239 -5.02 -12.43 14.32
N GLY A 240 -5.84 -11.55 14.87
CA GLY A 240 -5.81 -11.17 16.28
C GLY A 240 -4.85 -10.02 16.56
N HIS A 241 -4.76 -9.63 17.85
CA HIS A 241 -3.99 -8.46 18.28
C HIS A 241 -2.46 -8.64 18.25
N ASP A 242 -1.97 -9.85 18.46
CA ASP A 242 -0.53 -10.10 18.67
C ASP A 242 0.33 -9.63 17.49
N CYS A 243 -0.15 -9.79 16.27
CA CYS A 243 0.55 -9.32 15.07
C CYS A 243 0.82 -7.81 15.13
N PHE A 244 -0.21 -7.05 15.47
CA PHE A 244 -0.15 -5.58 15.45
C PHE A 244 0.66 -5.05 16.63
N ASN A 245 0.58 -5.71 17.78
CA ASN A 245 1.46 -5.44 18.92
C ASN A 245 2.93 -5.67 18.52
N TRP A 246 3.22 -6.80 17.87
CA TRP A 246 4.56 -7.15 17.42
C TRP A 246 5.12 -6.11 16.43
N ILE A 247 4.32 -5.69 15.44
CA ILE A 247 4.72 -4.67 14.46
C ILE A 247 5.05 -3.35 15.16
N MET A 248 4.20 -2.92 16.10
CA MET A 248 4.40 -1.63 16.78
C MET A 248 5.64 -1.61 17.66
N GLN A 249 6.14 -2.76 18.10
CA GLN A 249 7.33 -2.88 18.93
C GLN A 249 8.61 -3.11 18.14
N ASP A 250 8.52 -3.28 16.82
CA ASP A 250 9.68 -3.59 15.99
C ASP A 250 10.14 -2.35 15.21
N SER A 251 11.41 -1.95 15.41
CA SER A 251 11.98 -0.75 14.79
C SER A 251 12.11 -0.84 13.26
N ARG A 252 12.02 -2.03 12.69
CA ARG A 252 12.10 -2.20 11.23
C ARG A 252 10.89 -1.57 10.50
N PHE A 253 9.82 -1.28 11.23
CA PHE A 253 8.63 -0.62 10.71
C PHE A 253 8.60 0.88 11.00
N ASP A 254 9.68 1.45 11.52
CA ASP A 254 9.78 2.88 11.77
C ASP A 254 9.96 3.67 10.47
N GLY A 255 9.45 4.89 10.45
CA GLY A 255 9.69 5.83 9.35
C GLY A 255 8.87 5.59 8.08
N ILE A 256 7.94 4.66 8.10
CA ILE A 256 7.04 4.35 6.98
C ILE A 256 5.58 4.51 7.38
N PRO A 257 4.68 4.79 6.42
CA PRO A 257 3.25 4.88 6.74
C PRO A 257 2.66 3.51 7.04
N LEU A 258 2.00 3.40 8.19
CA LEU A 258 1.26 2.21 8.63
C LEU A 258 -0.22 2.56 8.55
N ILE A 259 -0.92 2.00 7.58
CA ILE A 259 -2.24 2.46 7.16
C ILE A 259 -3.31 1.41 7.46
N LEU A 260 -4.35 1.84 8.17
CA LEU A 260 -5.56 1.06 8.38
C LEU A 260 -6.47 1.15 7.15
N GLU A 261 -6.93 -0.01 6.71
CA GLU A 261 -8.02 -0.13 5.74
C GLU A 261 -9.11 -1.03 6.33
N THR A 262 -9.23 -1.01 7.65
CA THR A 262 -10.19 -1.79 8.40
C THR A 262 -11.62 -1.32 8.11
N ILE A 263 -12.58 -2.19 8.37
CA ILE A 263 -13.94 -2.07 7.81
C ILE A 263 -14.83 -1.02 8.47
N ASN A 264 -14.45 -0.53 9.65
CA ASN A 264 -15.28 0.43 10.39
C ASN A 264 -14.54 1.76 10.61
N PRO A 265 -14.74 2.75 9.74
CA PRO A 265 -14.09 4.05 9.89
C PRO A 265 -14.41 4.76 11.21
N ASP A 266 -15.54 4.47 11.82
CA ASP A 266 -15.97 5.10 13.06
C ASP A 266 -15.05 4.78 14.24
N ILE A 267 -14.30 3.69 14.17
CA ILE A 267 -13.36 3.29 15.23
C ILE A 267 -11.88 3.46 14.84
N TRP A 268 -11.58 4.08 13.70
CA TRP A 268 -10.18 4.30 13.31
C TRP A 268 -9.39 5.08 14.35
N ALA A 269 -9.98 6.11 14.95
CA ALA A 269 -9.30 6.88 15.99
C ALA A 269 -8.94 5.98 17.19
N GLU A 270 -9.82 5.07 17.57
CA GLU A 270 -9.59 4.11 18.65
C GLU A 270 -8.51 3.08 18.27
N GLU A 271 -8.55 2.58 17.04
CA GLU A 271 -7.54 1.64 16.53
C GLU A 271 -6.15 2.29 16.48
N ILE A 272 -6.05 3.53 16.04
CA ILE A 272 -4.81 4.30 16.03
C ILE A 272 -4.28 4.49 17.45
N ALA A 273 -5.15 4.87 18.37
CA ALA A 273 -4.78 5.04 19.78
C ALA A 273 -4.28 3.71 20.39
N TRP A 274 -4.95 2.61 20.08
CA TRP A 274 -4.53 1.29 20.52
C TRP A 274 -3.13 0.92 19.98
N LEU A 275 -2.88 1.14 18.70
CA LEU A 275 -1.59 0.89 18.08
C LEU A 275 -0.47 1.69 18.77
N ARG A 276 -0.69 2.97 19.03
CA ARG A 276 0.28 3.82 19.72
C ARG A 276 0.56 3.32 21.15
N ALA A 277 -0.47 2.83 21.83
CA ALA A 277 -0.31 2.28 23.17
C ALA A 277 0.61 1.06 23.19
N GLN A 278 0.60 0.26 22.13
CA GLN A 278 1.50 -0.90 22.02
C GLN A 278 2.96 -0.46 21.90
N GLN A 279 3.22 0.61 21.20
CA GLN A 279 4.57 1.16 21.06
C GLN A 279 5.11 1.71 22.40
N ILE A 280 4.28 2.41 23.14
CA ILE A 280 4.64 2.98 24.45
C ILE A 280 4.95 1.88 25.47
N ALA A 281 4.23 0.75 25.43
CA ALA A 281 4.43 -0.38 26.34
C ALA A 281 5.85 -0.97 26.26
N GLU A 282 6.54 -0.82 25.13
CA GLU A 282 7.92 -1.29 24.95
C GLU A 282 8.92 -0.43 25.72
N VAL A 283 8.63 0.84 25.92
CA VAL A 283 9.55 1.81 26.53
C VAL A 283 9.46 1.78 28.06
N ALA A 284 8.36 1.28 28.58
CA ALA A 284 8.16 1.16 30.02
C ALA A 284 8.85 -0.09 30.58
#